data_5473f2ccee9a53849e007c50acfea713
#
_entry.id   5473f2ccee9a53849e007c50acfea713
#
_cell.length_a   1.000
_cell.length_b   1.000
_cell.length_c   1.000
_cell.angle_alpha   90.00
_cell.angle_beta   90.00
_cell.angle_gamma   90.00
#
_symmetry.space_group_name_H-M   'P 1'
#
loop_
_entity.id
_entity.type
_entity.pdbx_description
1 polymer ?
#
loop_
_entity_poly.entity_id
_entity_poly.type
_entity_poly.pdbx_seq_one_letter_code
_entity_poly.pdbx_strand_id
1 'polypeptide(L)'
;MDMTTVVNTHERNKNTCKLASPLPDIETILRNVVTYPYCTLLDGKDAYEQIRVTPEDVPKTLFTTPDGTMVSHVMQIGDCNADAMYQSLMNHIFAAYIGVFMDIYLDDIVIYSDTAKEHVKHVKMVIDTLRTNKFYLSEHKLQFFMEELRILGHVIDHEGIQMDPNKVDKIQNWKTPTRKELLASFISAVRYLAPGCEGVQIPLGVLSKRAAKGMPWDWTPTDQQAFIQVKHIVSMWRYTHQKTLDYSPGSAPINMSCDTSFTGTSGVLWQGETMESGTVVAFWSGKFNSAQQNYPVHEQELLVIVECLRRFKHLLPGTQFRVFTDHKGLEWIKTERKLLLWQAQWLETISDFDFEIVHIPGAVNVLADALS
;
A
#
# COMPACT_ATOMS: atom_id res chain seq x y z
N MET A 1 -16.60 22.64 -14.79
CA MET A 1 -16.81 21.34 -14.10
C MET A 1 -17.28 20.38 -15.18
N ASP A 2 -16.38 19.54 -15.64
CA ASP A 2 -16.77 18.48 -16.56
C ASP A 2 -17.60 17.47 -15.77
N MET A 3 -18.85 17.30 -16.12
CA MET A 3 -19.72 16.30 -15.51
C MET A 3 -19.45 14.96 -16.19
N THR A 4 -18.83 14.05 -15.47
CA THR A 4 -18.70 12.67 -15.94
C THR A 4 -20.01 11.93 -15.68
N THR A 5 -20.64 11.42 -16.74
CA THR A 5 -21.84 10.60 -16.62
C THR A 5 -21.45 9.20 -16.20
N VAL A 6 -21.93 8.73 -15.06
CA VAL A 6 -21.66 7.37 -14.55
C VAL A 6 -22.92 6.52 -14.63
N VAL A 7 -22.82 5.36 -15.26
CA VAL A 7 -23.91 4.38 -15.35
C VAL A 7 -23.96 3.56 -14.05
N ASN A 8 -25.17 3.30 -13.54
CA ASN A 8 -25.34 2.40 -12.41
C ASN A 8 -25.21 0.94 -12.86
N THR A 9 -24.06 0.35 -12.59
CA THR A 9 -23.72 -1.03 -13.00
C THR A 9 -24.02 -2.09 -11.94
N HIS A 10 -24.72 -1.74 -10.85
CA HIS A 10 -24.86 -2.59 -9.66
C HIS A 10 -25.46 -3.97 -9.95
N GLU A 11 -26.54 -4.02 -10.73
CA GLU A 11 -27.22 -5.28 -11.07
C GLU A 11 -26.37 -6.11 -12.06
N ARG A 12 -25.70 -5.46 -12.99
CA ARG A 12 -24.78 -6.13 -13.91
C ARG A 12 -23.61 -6.77 -13.13
N ASN A 13 -23.00 -6.04 -12.21
CA ASN A 13 -21.88 -6.52 -11.40
C ASN A 13 -22.22 -7.72 -10.51
N LYS A 14 -23.48 -7.86 -10.06
CA LYS A 14 -23.94 -9.03 -9.31
C LYS A 14 -23.95 -10.30 -10.17
N ASN A 15 -24.19 -10.15 -11.47
CA ASN A 15 -24.30 -11.24 -12.44
C ASN A 15 -23.02 -11.45 -13.26
N THR A 16 -21.95 -10.70 -12.95
CA THR A 16 -20.66 -10.79 -13.64
C THR A 16 -19.68 -11.62 -12.82
N CYS A 17 -19.03 -12.57 -13.48
CA CYS A 17 -17.95 -13.35 -12.88
C CYS A 17 -16.76 -12.41 -12.59
N LYS A 18 -16.33 -12.32 -11.34
CA LYS A 18 -15.23 -11.44 -10.94
C LYS A 18 -13.90 -12.02 -11.37
N LEU A 19 -13.10 -11.23 -12.05
CA LEU A 19 -11.71 -11.53 -12.36
C LEU A 19 -10.83 -11.15 -11.18
N ALA A 20 -9.94 -12.04 -10.79
CA ALA A 20 -8.86 -11.77 -9.85
C ALA A 20 -7.62 -11.39 -10.65
N SER A 21 -7.29 -10.11 -10.70
CA SER A 21 -5.99 -9.63 -11.18
C SER A 21 -5.33 -8.88 -10.03
N PRO A 22 -4.15 -9.30 -9.57
CA PRO A 22 -3.44 -8.57 -8.53
C PRO A 22 -3.04 -7.19 -9.07
N LEU A 23 -3.36 -6.15 -8.32
CA LEU A 23 -2.81 -4.82 -8.57
C LEU A 23 -1.35 -4.79 -8.10
N PRO A 24 -0.49 -4.01 -8.75
CA PRO A 24 0.88 -3.80 -8.30
C PRO A 24 0.91 -3.22 -6.88
N ASP A 25 1.99 -3.49 -6.17
CA ASP A 25 2.20 -2.92 -4.85
C ASP A 25 2.60 -1.45 -4.94
N ILE A 26 1.79 -0.59 -4.34
CA ILE A 26 1.98 0.87 -4.37
C ILE A 26 3.32 1.26 -3.74
N GLU A 27 3.70 0.64 -2.61
CA GLU A 27 4.94 0.97 -1.91
C GLU A 27 6.16 0.65 -2.78
N THR A 28 6.11 -0.42 -3.57
CA THR A 28 7.15 -0.76 -4.55
C THR A 28 7.27 0.29 -5.64
N ILE A 29 6.15 0.76 -6.19
CA ILE A 29 6.14 1.81 -7.22
C ILE A 29 6.74 3.11 -6.67
N LEU A 30 6.26 3.56 -5.50
CA LEU A 30 6.74 4.79 -4.86
C LEU A 30 8.26 4.74 -4.61
N ARG A 31 8.77 3.60 -4.14
CA ARG A 31 10.19 3.39 -3.91
C ARG A 31 11.01 3.45 -5.21
N ASN A 32 10.54 2.80 -6.29
CA ASN A 32 11.22 2.87 -7.58
C ASN A 32 11.31 4.32 -8.05
N VAL A 33 10.22 5.08 -7.95
CA VAL A 33 10.19 6.49 -8.33
C VAL A 33 11.19 7.34 -7.53
N VAL A 34 11.27 7.17 -6.20
CA VAL A 34 12.22 7.94 -5.36
C VAL A 34 13.68 7.66 -5.69
N THR A 35 13.98 6.44 -6.16
CA THR A 35 15.35 6.02 -6.45
C THR A 35 15.95 6.75 -7.65
N TYR A 36 15.11 7.20 -8.59
CA TYR A 36 15.56 7.76 -9.86
C TYR A 36 15.38 9.29 -9.93
N PRO A 37 16.39 10.03 -10.44
CA PRO A 37 16.34 11.49 -10.49
C PRO A 37 15.44 12.06 -11.60
N TYR A 38 15.07 11.26 -12.59
CA TYR A 38 14.23 11.71 -13.71
C TYR A 38 12.96 10.88 -13.76
N CYS A 39 11.83 11.53 -13.52
CA CYS A 39 10.51 10.89 -13.52
C CYS A 39 9.52 11.60 -14.43
N THR A 40 8.64 10.82 -15.06
CA THR A 40 7.53 11.30 -15.89
C THR A 40 6.29 10.52 -15.52
N LEU A 41 5.18 11.23 -15.31
CA LEU A 41 3.86 10.63 -15.10
C LEU A 41 2.97 10.88 -16.31
N LEU A 42 2.40 9.81 -16.84
CA LEU A 42 1.41 9.84 -17.91
C LEU A 42 0.09 9.29 -17.39
N ASP A 43 -1.01 9.97 -17.70
CA ASP A 43 -2.36 9.58 -17.31
C ASP A 43 -3.17 9.19 -18.55
N GLY A 44 -3.79 8.02 -18.52
CA GLY A 44 -4.64 7.52 -19.59
C GLY A 44 -5.93 8.33 -19.70
N LYS A 45 -6.22 8.88 -20.89
CA LYS A 45 -7.48 9.59 -21.12
C LYS A 45 -8.65 8.60 -21.16
N ASP A 46 -9.63 8.76 -20.24
CA ASP A 46 -10.82 7.91 -20.19
C ASP A 46 -10.45 6.41 -20.28
N ALA A 47 -9.47 6.01 -19.46
CA ALA A 47 -8.69 4.77 -19.60
C ALA A 47 -9.55 3.53 -19.86
N TYR A 48 -10.63 3.34 -19.09
CA TYR A 48 -11.54 2.20 -19.25
C TYR A 48 -12.35 2.24 -20.54
N GLU A 49 -12.75 3.42 -21.00
CA GLU A 49 -13.55 3.60 -22.20
C GLU A 49 -12.74 3.36 -23.50
N GLN A 50 -11.43 3.24 -23.40
CA GLN A 50 -10.56 2.84 -24.52
C GLN A 50 -10.60 1.34 -24.81
N ILE A 51 -11.16 0.53 -23.90
CA ILE A 51 -11.30 -0.93 -24.07
C ILE A 51 -12.69 -1.23 -24.63
N ARG A 52 -12.73 -1.94 -25.75
CA ARG A 52 -13.99 -2.31 -26.40
C ARG A 52 -14.59 -3.57 -25.75
N VAL A 53 -15.91 -3.54 -25.60
CA VAL A 53 -16.70 -4.72 -25.24
C VAL A 53 -16.81 -5.61 -26.48
N THR A 54 -16.71 -6.93 -26.30
CA THR A 54 -16.91 -7.89 -27.38
C THR A 54 -18.34 -7.75 -27.93
N PRO A 55 -18.55 -7.90 -29.24
CA PRO A 55 -19.87 -7.72 -29.86
C PRO A 55 -20.98 -8.56 -29.22
N GLU A 56 -20.64 -9.76 -28.77
CA GLU A 56 -21.57 -10.70 -28.10
C GLU A 56 -22.01 -10.24 -26.71
N ASP A 57 -21.20 -9.40 -26.04
CA ASP A 57 -21.47 -8.90 -24.70
C ASP A 57 -22.10 -7.49 -24.71
N VAL A 58 -22.08 -6.76 -25.84
CA VAL A 58 -22.67 -5.44 -25.97
C VAL A 58 -24.14 -5.41 -25.50
N PRO A 59 -25.01 -6.37 -25.84
CA PRO A 59 -26.39 -6.36 -25.32
C PRO A 59 -26.50 -6.46 -23.80
N LYS A 60 -25.48 -7.05 -23.13
CA LYS A 60 -25.44 -7.17 -21.66
C LYS A 60 -25.10 -5.83 -20.96
N THR A 61 -24.64 -4.84 -21.71
CA THR A 61 -24.30 -3.51 -21.19
C THR A 61 -25.49 -2.54 -21.15
N LEU A 62 -26.67 -3.00 -21.48
CA LEU A 62 -27.89 -2.23 -21.59
C LEU A 62 -28.19 -1.42 -20.31
N PHE A 63 -28.51 -0.13 -20.48
CA PHE A 63 -28.94 0.78 -19.42
C PHE A 63 -30.00 1.75 -19.92
N THR A 64 -30.81 2.26 -19.02
CA THR A 64 -31.92 3.16 -19.36
C THR A 64 -31.56 4.60 -19.00
N THR A 65 -31.82 5.52 -19.90
CA THR A 65 -31.68 6.95 -19.73
C THR A 65 -33.07 7.63 -19.94
N PRO A 66 -33.24 8.92 -19.61
CA PRO A 66 -34.46 9.67 -19.96
C PRO A 66 -34.79 9.65 -21.46
N ASP A 67 -33.77 9.54 -22.31
CA ASP A 67 -33.91 9.55 -23.77
C ASP A 67 -34.12 8.14 -24.37
N GLY A 68 -34.15 7.09 -23.53
CA GLY A 68 -34.42 5.75 -23.95
C GLY A 68 -33.38 4.74 -23.46
N THR A 69 -33.39 3.54 -24.05
CA THR A 69 -32.50 2.45 -23.71
C THR A 69 -31.28 2.45 -24.62
N MET A 70 -30.09 2.40 -24.00
CA MET A 70 -28.81 2.46 -24.67
C MET A 70 -27.93 1.24 -24.32
N VAL A 71 -26.92 0.99 -25.13
CA VAL A 71 -25.88 -0.02 -24.88
C VAL A 71 -24.51 0.66 -24.96
N SER A 72 -23.52 0.12 -24.25
CA SER A 72 -22.14 0.56 -24.36
C SER A 72 -21.31 -0.39 -25.21
N HIS A 73 -20.53 0.18 -26.12
CA HIS A 73 -19.53 -0.55 -26.92
C HIS A 73 -18.14 -0.56 -26.27
N VAL A 74 -18.00 0.14 -25.16
CA VAL A 74 -16.74 0.27 -24.40
C VAL A 74 -16.96 -0.11 -22.96
N MET A 75 -15.90 -0.49 -22.28
CA MET A 75 -15.91 -0.77 -20.85
C MET A 75 -16.21 0.51 -20.08
N GLN A 76 -17.03 0.42 -19.05
CA GLN A 76 -17.51 1.58 -18.31
C GLN A 76 -16.88 1.68 -16.93
N ILE A 77 -16.68 2.91 -16.47
CA ILE A 77 -16.33 3.17 -15.07
C ILE A 77 -17.44 2.58 -14.18
N GLY A 78 -17.04 1.75 -13.21
CA GLY A 78 -17.95 1.06 -12.30
C GLY A 78 -18.26 -0.38 -12.67
N ASP A 79 -17.79 -0.90 -13.81
CA ASP A 79 -17.79 -2.34 -14.08
C ASP A 79 -16.85 -3.06 -13.11
N CYS A 80 -17.32 -4.16 -12.49
CA CYS A 80 -16.56 -4.83 -11.43
C CYS A 80 -15.21 -5.42 -11.85
N ASN A 81 -14.98 -5.57 -13.14
CA ASN A 81 -13.74 -6.08 -13.73
C ASN A 81 -12.92 -4.99 -14.45
N ALA A 82 -13.36 -3.74 -14.44
CA ALA A 82 -12.71 -2.67 -15.20
C ALA A 82 -11.24 -2.52 -14.82
N ASP A 83 -10.97 -2.37 -13.55
CA ASP A 83 -9.61 -2.21 -13.01
C ASP A 83 -8.71 -3.42 -13.35
N ALA A 84 -9.22 -4.64 -13.11
CA ALA A 84 -8.50 -5.88 -13.37
C ALA A 84 -8.18 -6.08 -14.86
N MET A 85 -9.14 -5.79 -15.74
CA MET A 85 -8.96 -5.93 -17.19
C MET A 85 -7.99 -4.88 -17.72
N TYR A 86 -8.12 -3.62 -17.30
CA TYR A 86 -7.21 -2.55 -17.72
C TYR A 86 -5.79 -2.84 -17.28
N GLN A 87 -5.57 -3.16 -16.00
CA GLN A 87 -4.26 -3.50 -15.46
C GLN A 87 -3.63 -4.70 -16.20
N SER A 88 -4.42 -5.76 -16.43
CA SER A 88 -3.93 -6.95 -17.15
C SER A 88 -3.52 -6.63 -18.58
N LEU A 89 -4.28 -5.77 -19.28
CA LEU A 89 -3.96 -5.34 -20.65
C LEU A 89 -2.68 -4.49 -20.67
N MET A 90 -2.55 -3.52 -19.76
CA MET A 90 -1.35 -2.71 -19.64
C MET A 90 -0.12 -3.55 -19.29
N ASN A 91 -0.26 -4.50 -18.36
CA ASN A 91 0.82 -5.44 -18.03
C ASN A 91 1.25 -6.27 -19.25
N HIS A 92 0.32 -6.67 -20.11
CA HIS A 92 0.65 -7.39 -21.33
C HIS A 92 1.38 -6.50 -22.36
N ILE A 93 0.89 -5.29 -22.59
CA ILE A 93 1.46 -4.35 -23.57
C ILE A 93 2.89 -3.93 -23.16
N PHE A 94 3.11 -3.73 -21.86
CA PHE A 94 4.37 -3.20 -21.33
C PHE A 94 5.22 -4.23 -20.57
N ALA A 95 4.95 -5.53 -20.77
CA ALA A 95 5.64 -6.62 -20.06
C ALA A 95 7.18 -6.54 -20.10
N ALA A 96 7.76 -5.98 -21.17
CA ALA A 96 9.21 -5.84 -21.32
C ALA A 96 9.80 -4.61 -20.58
N TYR A 97 8.96 -3.70 -20.08
CA TYR A 97 9.39 -2.42 -19.52
C TYR A 97 9.04 -2.25 -18.04
N ILE A 98 7.95 -2.90 -17.57
CA ILE A 98 7.51 -2.86 -16.18
C ILE A 98 8.59 -3.47 -15.28
N GLY A 99 8.92 -2.75 -14.19
CA GLY A 99 9.97 -3.12 -13.25
C GLY A 99 11.40 -2.89 -13.76
N VAL A 100 11.58 -2.39 -15.00
CA VAL A 100 12.89 -2.05 -15.58
C VAL A 100 13.11 -0.53 -15.57
N PHE A 101 12.18 0.23 -16.16
CA PHE A 101 12.23 1.69 -16.20
C PHE A 101 10.84 2.33 -16.12
N MET A 102 9.80 1.55 -15.87
CA MET A 102 8.45 2.04 -15.68
C MET A 102 7.66 1.12 -14.78
N ASP A 103 6.63 1.68 -14.16
CA ASP A 103 5.58 0.95 -13.47
C ASP A 103 4.21 1.51 -13.89
N ILE A 104 3.17 0.70 -13.71
CA ILE A 104 1.80 1.06 -14.05
C ILE A 104 0.88 0.67 -12.90
N TYR A 105 0.10 1.63 -12.45
CA TYR A 105 -0.99 1.40 -11.51
C TYR A 105 -2.28 1.97 -12.09
N LEU A 106 -3.08 1.09 -12.68
CA LEU A 106 -4.29 1.46 -13.40
C LEU A 106 -3.98 2.50 -14.49
N ASP A 107 -4.57 3.68 -14.42
CA ASP A 107 -4.42 4.79 -15.38
C ASP A 107 -3.12 5.60 -15.20
N ASP A 108 -2.44 5.45 -14.07
CA ASP A 108 -1.16 6.10 -13.78
C ASP A 108 0.02 5.29 -14.36
N ILE A 109 0.70 5.82 -15.36
CA ILE A 109 1.93 5.25 -15.95
C ILE A 109 3.11 6.10 -15.52
N VAL A 110 4.02 5.55 -14.72
CA VAL A 110 5.22 6.24 -14.27
C VAL A 110 6.46 5.69 -14.97
N ILE A 111 7.31 6.58 -15.44
CA ILE A 111 8.57 6.28 -16.12
C ILE A 111 9.69 6.92 -15.32
N TYR A 112 10.77 6.18 -15.08
CA TYR A 112 11.90 6.63 -14.29
C TYR A 112 13.23 6.24 -14.95
N SER A 113 14.31 7.00 -14.69
CA SER A 113 15.62 6.77 -15.35
C SER A 113 16.75 7.46 -14.57
N ASP A 114 17.97 6.94 -14.69
CA ASP A 114 19.17 7.51 -14.07
C ASP A 114 19.67 8.77 -14.77
N THR A 115 19.51 8.87 -16.09
CA THR A 115 20.01 9.99 -16.88
C THR A 115 18.91 10.61 -17.74
N ALA A 116 18.98 11.93 -17.95
CA ALA A 116 18.05 12.65 -18.82
C ALA A 116 18.01 12.09 -20.26
N LYS A 117 19.15 11.63 -20.77
CA LYS A 117 19.26 11.06 -22.13
C LYS A 117 18.51 9.73 -22.24
N GLU A 118 18.63 8.88 -21.26
CA GLU A 118 17.88 7.62 -21.19
C GLU A 118 16.40 7.89 -20.99
N HIS A 119 16.06 8.86 -20.13
CA HIS A 119 14.69 9.21 -19.84
C HIS A 119 13.93 9.64 -21.11
N VAL A 120 14.52 10.48 -21.97
CA VAL A 120 13.92 10.82 -23.26
C VAL A 120 13.65 9.58 -24.12
N LYS A 121 14.56 8.60 -24.12
CA LYS A 121 14.37 7.35 -24.87
C LYS A 121 13.25 6.52 -24.30
N HIS A 122 13.21 6.35 -22.96
CA HIS A 122 12.19 5.57 -22.26
C HIS A 122 10.80 6.17 -22.49
N VAL A 123 10.65 7.48 -22.29
CA VAL A 123 9.39 8.19 -22.57
C VAL A 123 8.95 8.00 -24.02
N LYS A 124 9.85 8.13 -24.98
CA LYS A 124 9.54 7.90 -26.39
C LYS A 124 9.07 6.46 -26.66
N MET A 125 9.76 5.47 -26.10
CA MET A 125 9.39 4.05 -26.23
C MET A 125 7.98 3.78 -25.71
N VAL A 126 7.63 4.34 -24.54
CA VAL A 126 6.31 4.19 -23.95
C VAL A 126 5.24 4.86 -24.81
N ILE A 127 5.47 6.10 -25.27
CA ILE A 127 4.53 6.82 -26.14
C ILE A 127 4.33 6.09 -27.47
N ASP A 128 5.39 5.60 -28.10
CA ASP A 128 5.31 4.87 -29.37
C ASP A 128 4.54 3.54 -29.18
N THR A 129 4.73 2.86 -28.04
CA THR A 129 3.98 1.65 -27.69
C THR A 129 2.49 1.94 -27.49
N LEU A 130 2.13 3.01 -26.75
CA LEU A 130 0.74 3.44 -26.59
C LEU A 130 0.10 3.76 -27.95
N ARG A 131 0.80 4.54 -28.79
CA ARG A 131 0.34 4.91 -30.14
C ARG A 131 0.08 3.66 -31.01
N THR A 132 0.99 2.69 -30.98
CA THR A 132 0.86 1.45 -31.75
C THR A 132 -0.37 0.67 -31.33
N ASN A 133 -0.67 0.66 -30.02
CA ASN A 133 -1.81 -0.01 -29.44
C ASN A 133 -3.10 0.87 -29.40
N LYS A 134 -3.04 2.08 -29.98
CA LYS A 134 -4.15 3.05 -30.08
C LYS A 134 -4.70 3.50 -28.72
N PHE A 135 -3.82 3.63 -27.73
CA PHE A 135 -4.14 4.23 -26.43
C PHE A 135 -3.83 5.73 -26.44
N TYR A 136 -4.74 6.50 -25.86
CA TYR A 136 -4.67 7.96 -25.79
C TYR A 136 -4.38 8.43 -24.38
N LEU A 137 -3.59 9.50 -24.28
CA LEU A 137 -3.21 10.13 -23.03
C LEU A 137 -4.01 11.42 -22.79
N SER A 138 -4.14 11.80 -21.53
CA SER A 138 -4.76 13.05 -21.11
C SER A 138 -3.73 14.19 -21.16
N GLU A 139 -3.80 15.05 -22.18
CA GLU A 139 -2.82 16.13 -22.39
C GLU A 139 -2.61 17.02 -21.16
N HIS A 140 -3.69 17.31 -20.42
CA HIS A 140 -3.64 18.21 -19.26
C HIS A 140 -3.06 17.59 -17.98
N LYS A 141 -2.86 16.26 -17.98
CA LYS A 141 -2.35 15.52 -16.81
C LYS A 141 -0.93 14.96 -17.03
N LEU A 142 -0.31 15.26 -18.16
CA LEU A 142 1.06 14.82 -18.44
C LEU A 142 2.05 15.65 -17.62
N GLN A 143 2.94 14.97 -16.92
CA GLN A 143 3.98 15.58 -16.09
C GLN A 143 5.33 15.02 -16.53
N PHE A 144 6.10 15.80 -17.29
CA PHE A 144 7.38 15.39 -17.83
C PHE A 144 8.54 15.96 -17.00
N PHE A 145 9.56 15.14 -16.71
CA PHE A 145 10.80 15.57 -16.04
C PHE A 145 10.53 16.32 -14.72
N MET A 146 9.68 15.75 -13.88
CA MET A 146 9.28 16.40 -12.63
C MET A 146 10.32 16.18 -11.52
N GLU A 147 10.64 17.25 -10.80
CA GLU A 147 11.41 17.19 -9.54
C GLU A 147 10.54 16.83 -8.35
N GLU A 148 9.24 17.15 -8.41
CA GLU A 148 8.19 16.76 -7.46
C GLU A 148 7.09 16.03 -8.22
N LEU A 149 6.85 14.77 -7.90
CA LEU A 149 5.82 13.96 -8.55
C LEU A 149 4.67 13.68 -7.58
N ARG A 150 3.44 13.94 -8.05
CA ARG A 150 2.21 13.60 -7.29
C ARG A 150 1.58 12.37 -7.88
N ILE A 151 1.74 11.26 -7.19
CA ILE A 151 1.27 9.96 -7.64
C ILE A 151 0.68 9.15 -6.48
N LEU A 152 -0.41 8.43 -6.73
CA LEU A 152 -1.02 7.49 -5.78
C LEU A 152 -1.30 8.11 -4.39
N GLY A 153 -1.65 9.41 -4.34
CA GLY A 153 -1.94 10.12 -3.09
C GLY A 153 -0.72 10.51 -2.26
N HIS A 154 0.47 10.44 -2.84
CA HIS A 154 1.74 10.84 -2.25
C HIS A 154 2.40 11.93 -3.09
N VAL A 155 3.30 12.66 -2.46
CA VAL A 155 4.22 13.58 -3.11
C VAL A 155 5.60 12.99 -2.95
N ILE A 156 6.33 12.85 -4.06
CA ILE A 156 7.67 12.30 -4.11
C ILE A 156 8.60 13.40 -4.60
N ASP A 157 9.66 13.63 -3.86
CA ASP A 157 10.74 14.54 -4.21
C ASP A 157 12.11 13.94 -3.84
N HIS A 158 13.18 14.72 -3.97
CA HIS A 158 14.54 14.31 -3.63
C HIS A 158 14.77 14.02 -2.13
N GLU A 159 13.85 14.46 -1.24
CA GLU A 159 13.92 14.19 0.20
C GLU A 159 13.23 12.87 0.58
N GLY A 160 12.34 12.36 -0.26
CA GLY A 160 11.64 11.10 -0.05
C GLY A 160 10.16 11.13 -0.44
N ILE A 161 9.36 10.32 0.24
CA ILE A 161 7.92 10.16 0.02
C ILE A 161 7.18 10.85 1.16
N GLN A 162 6.27 11.75 0.86
CA GLN A 162 5.35 12.35 1.84
C GLN A 162 3.89 12.15 1.41
N MET A 163 2.98 12.27 2.35
CA MET A 163 1.55 12.24 2.05
C MET A 163 1.14 13.50 1.27
N ASP A 164 0.25 13.35 0.28
CA ASP A 164 -0.31 14.52 -0.42
C ASP A 164 -1.04 15.43 0.58
N PRO A 165 -0.58 16.70 0.75
CA PRO A 165 -1.20 17.65 1.67
C PRO A 165 -2.70 17.86 1.43
N ASN A 166 -3.16 17.79 0.18
CA ASN A 166 -4.59 17.92 -0.15
C ASN A 166 -5.41 16.73 0.38
N LYS A 167 -4.81 15.54 0.41
CA LYS A 167 -5.46 14.35 0.98
C LYS A 167 -5.50 14.43 2.50
N VAL A 168 -4.41 14.91 3.12
CA VAL A 168 -4.37 15.17 4.57
C VAL A 168 -5.45 16.19 4.97
N ASP A 169 -5.60 17.29 4.20
CA ASP A 169 -6.64 18.29 4.45
C ASP A 169 -8.06 17.71 4.35
N LYS A 170 -8.30 16.80 3.41
CA LYS A 170 -9.58 16.09 3.34
C LYS A 170 -9.86 15.26 4.60
N ILE A 171 -8.86 14.58 5.14
CA ILE A 171 -8.99 13.84 6.41
C ILE A 171 -9.21 14.81 7.58
N GLN A 172 -8.46 15.91 7.65
CA GLN A 172 -8.62 16.93 8.70
C GLN A 172 -10.02 17.54 8.70
N ASN A 173 -10.59 17.82 7.54
CA ASN A 173 -11.91 18.40 7.38
C ASN A 173 -13.04 17.36 7.35
N TRP A 174 -12.75 16.08 7.56
CA TRP A 174 -13.77 15.03 7.58
C TRP A 174 -14.74 15.24 8.73
N LYS A 175 -16.03 15.25 8.40
CA LYS A 175 -17.10 15.42 9.41
C LYS A 175 -17.23 14.16 10.26
N THR A 176 -17.63 14.32 11.52
CA THR A 176 -17.91 13.18 12.39
C THR A 176 -18.93 12.25 11.72
N PRO A 177 -18.62 10.95 11.60
CA PRO A 177 -19.51 10.01 10.93
C PRO A 177 -20.83 9.88 11.69
N THR A 178 -21.95 9.86 10.98
CA THR A 178 -23.31 9.68 11.53
C THR A 178 -23.87 8.29 11.29
N ARG A 179 -23.15 7.43 10.55
CA ARG A 179 -23.51 6.05 10.23
C ARG A 179 -22.27 5.23 9.86
N LYS A 180 -22.43 3.91 9.86
CA LYS A 180 -21.31 2.96 9.63
C LYS A 180 -20.62 3.12 8.29
N GLU A 181 -21.37 3.36 7.24
CA GLU A 181 -20.82 3.51 5.88
C GLU A 181 -19.87 4.71 5.79
N LEU A 182 -20.25 5.83 6.43
CA LEU A 182 -19.39 7.02 6.50
C LEU A 182 -18.12 6.77 7.33
N LEU A 183 -18.26 5.98 8.42
CA LEU A 183 -17.11 5.59 9.23
C LEU A 183 -16.19 4.64 8.44
N ALA A 184 -16.74 3.67 7.73
CA ALA A 184 -15.97 2.76 6.88
C ALA A 184 -15.20 3.52 5.78
N SER A 185 -15.85 4.52 5.16
CA SER A 185 -15.19 5.39 4.18
C SER A 185 -14.02 6.18 4.78
N PHE A 186 -14.20 6.72 6.00
CA PHE A 186 -13.11 7.41 6.73
C PHE A 186 -11.95 6.46 7.02
N ILE A 187 -12.23 5.28 7.58
CA ILE A 187 -11.20 4.26 7.90
C ILE A 187 -10.44 3.86 6.63
N SER A 188 -11.14 3.64 5.53
CA SER A 188 -10.52 3.28 4.24
C SER A 188 -9.60 4.38 3.72
N ALA A 189 -10.04 5.64 3.80
CA ALA A 189 -9.25 6.80 3.38
C ALA A 189 -7.97 6.94 4.21
N VAL A 190 -8.06 6.76 5.54
CA VAL A 190 -6.89 6.83 6.43
C VAL A 190 -5.94 5.65 6.18
N ARG A 191 -6.44 4.43 6.02
CA ARG A 191 -5.61 3.25 5.73
C ARG A 191 -4.85 3.37 4.41
N TYR A 192 -5.43 4.02 3.44
CA TYR A 192 -4.78 4.27 2.15
C TYR A 192 -3.69 5.34 2.28
N LEU A 193 -3.98 6.46 2.96
CA LEU A 193 -3.08 7.61 3.00
C LEU A 193 -1.95 7.45 4.03
N ALA A 194 -2.25 6.85 5.17
CA ALA A 194 -1.40 6.88 6.35
C ALA A 194 -1.06 5.48 6.89
N PRO A 195 -0.74 4.48 6.03
CA PRO A 195 -0.37 3.16 6.53
C PRO A 195 0.89 3.20 7.38
N GLY A 196 1.76 4.16 7.09
CA GLY A 196 3.03 4.39 7.76
C GLY A 196 3.01 5.45 8.88
N CYS A 197 1.86 6.00 9.30
CA CYS A 197 1.82 6.94 10.42
C CYS A 197 1.89 6.19 11.75
N GLU A 198 2.94 6.44 12.51
CA GLU A 198 3.14 5.86 13.83
C GLU A 198 1.94 6.13 14.75
N GLY A 199 1.51 5.12 15.49
CA GLY A 199 0.41 5.21 16.45
C GLY A 199 -1.01 5.30 15.85
N VAL A 200 -1.18 5.39 14.52
CA VAL A 200 -2.50 5.53 13.89
C VAL A 200 -3.35 4.26 14.02
N GLN A 201 -2.73 3.09 14.13
CA GLN A 201 -3.43 1.80 14.14
C GLN A 201 -4.26 1.59 15.39
N ILE A 202 -3.84 2.11 16.54
CA ILE A 202 -4.56 1.98 17.82
C ILE A 202 -5.94 2.63 17.73
N PRO A 203 -6.06 3.94 17.47
CA PRO A 203 -7.38 4.59 17.36
C PRO A 203 -8.17 4.08 16.14
N LEU A 204 -7.52 3.70 15.02
CA LEU A 204 -8.21 3.04 13.91
C LEU A 204 -8.79 1.68 14.30
N GLY A 205 -8.14 0.94 15.19
CA GLY A 205 -8.64 -0.31 15.73
C GLY A 205 -9.95 -0.13 16.54
N VAL A 206 -10.06 0.95 17.32
CA VAL A 206 -11.29 1.33 18.03
C VAL A 206 -12.41 1.60 17.02
N LEU A 207 -12.15 2.46 16.04
CA LEU A 207 -13.13 2.84 15.01
C LEU A 207 -13.55 1.64 14.15
N SER A 208 -12.61 0.74 13.82
CA SER A 208 -12.89 -0.45 13.02
C SER A 208 -13.83 -1.42 13.73
N LYS A 209 -13.74 -1.57 15.07
CA LYS A 209 -14.70 -2.34 15.86
C LYS A 209 -16.11 -1.76 15.74
N ARG A 210 -16.25 -0.42 15.79
CA ARG A 210 -17.54 0.26 15.64
C ARG A 210 -18.13 0.06 14.24
N ALA A 211 -17.30 0.05 13.19
CA ALA A 211 -17.72 -0.20 11.81
C ALA A 211 -18.05 -1.66 11.51
N ALA A 212 -17.72 -2.62 12.40
CA ALA A 212 -17.86 -4.05 12.16
C ALA A 212 -19.31 -4.48 11.87
N LYS A 213 -19.46 -5.52 11.02
CA LYS A 213 -20.74 -6.11 10.67
C LYS A 213 -21.41 -6.69 11.94
N GLY A 214 -22.70 -6.42 12.14
CA GLY A 214 -23.44 -6.92 13.31
C GLY A 214 -23.42 -6.00 14.54
N MET A 215 -22.46 -5.05 14.65
CA MET A 215 -22.48 -4.09 15.77
C MET A 215 -23.58 -3.03 15.55
N PRO A 216 -24.36 -2.66 16.60
CA PRO A 216 -25.28 -1.53 16.48
C PRO A 216 -24.51 -0.22 16.29
N TRP A 217 -25.12 0.74 15.59
CA TRP A 217 -24.56 2.09 15.51
C TRP A 217 -24.81 2.84 16.82
N ASP A 218 -23.73 3.10 17.54
CA ASP A 218 -23.73 3.87 18.77
C ASP A 218 -22.40 4.63 18.85
N TRP A 219 -22.44 5.96 18.61
CA TRP A 219 -21.24 6.78 18.60
C TRP A 219 -20.92 7.25 20.03
N THR A 220 -19.90 6.67 20.61
CA THR A 220 -19.51 6.93 22.00
C THR A 220 -18.44 8.02 22.12
N PRO A 221 -18.23 8.60 23.32
CA PRO A 221 -17.09 9.51 23.56
C PRO A 221 -15.73 8.88 23.22
N THR A 222 -15.58 7.57 23.43
CA THR A 222 -14.35 6.83 23.05
C THR A 222 -14.15 6.82 21.53
N ASP A 223 -15.21 6.60 20.76
CA ASP A 223 -15.14 6.65 19.29
C ASP A 223 -14.80 8.07 18.81
N GLN A 224 -15.39 9.09 19.45
CA GLN A 224 -15.10 10.50 19.15
C GLN A 224 -13.65 10.85 19.45
N GLN A 225 -13.12 10.39 20.57
CA GLN A 225 -11.72 10.62 20.93
C GLN A 225 -10.79 9.91 19.95
N ALA A 226 -11.05 8.66 19.60
CA ALA A 226 -10.28 7.92 18.61
C ALA A 226 -10.31 8.61 17.22
N PHE A 227 -11.47 9.12 16.81
CA PHE A 227 -11.61 9.88 15.55
C PHE A 227 -10.75 11.16 15.53
N ILE A 228 -10.75 11.93 16.62
CA ILE A 228 -9.91 13.12 16.78
C ILE A 228 -8.43 12.75 16.79
N GLN A 229 -8.07 11.68 17.50
CA GLN A 229 -6.69 11.20 17.61
C GLN A 229 -6.13 10.78 16.24
N VAL A 230 -6.89 10.03 15.43
CA VAL A 230 -6.51 9.70 14.06
C VAL A 230 -6.20 10.96 13.24
N LYS A 231 -7.09 11.94 13.27
CA LYS A 231 -6.89 13.22 12.55
C LYS A 231 -5.63 13.94 13.03
N HIS A 232 -5.40 13.99 14.34
CA HIS A 232 -4.21 14.61 14.92
C HIS A 232 -2.93 13.92 14.44
N ILE A 233 -2.85 12.59 14.52
CA ILE A 233 -1.69 11.82 14.06
C ILE A 233 -1.42 12.09 12.59
N VAL A 234 -2.42 11.94 11.72
CA VAL A 234 -2.27 12.21 10.27
C VAL A 234 -1.76 13.64 10.00
N SER A 235 -2.22 14.62 10.81
CA SER A 235 -1.73 16.01 10.69
C SER A 235 -0.27 16.17 11.07
N MET A 236 0.19 15.48 12.11
CA MET A 236 1.59 15.52 12.55
C MET A 236 2.54 14.98 11.46
N TRP A 237 2.11 13.96 10.73
CA TRP A 237 2.89 13.34 9.67
C TRP A 237 2.78 14.04 8.31
N ARG A 238 2.07 15.14 8.22
CA ARG A 238 1.77 15.88 6.96
C ARG A 238 3.00 16.18 6.12
N TYR A 239 4.09 16.59 6.75
CA TYR A 239 5.33 17.03 6.10
C TYR A 239 6.52 16.11 6.41
N THR A 240 6.23 14.92 6.93
CA THR A 240 7.28 13.95 7.24
C THR A 240 7.57 13.13 5.98
N HIS A 241 8.81 13.20 5.51
CA HIS A 241 9.28 12.35 4.44
C HIS A 241 9.60 10.96 4.98
N GLN A 242 8.98 9.94 4.39
CA GLN A 242 9.41 8.56 4.56
C GLN A 242 10.70 8.36 3.76
N LYS A 243 11.75 7.95 4.43
CA LYS A 243 13.01 7.58 3.79
C LYS A 243 12.87 6.17 3.20
N THR A 244 13.58 5.92 2.10
CA THR A 244 13.72 4.59 1.52
C THR A 244 15.00 3.92 2.04
N LEU A 245 15.06 2.59 1.95
CA LEU A 245 16.29 1.86 2.22
C LEU A 245 17.33 2.14 1.13
N ASP A 246 18.56 2.36 1.55
CA ASP A 246 19.72 2.42 0.67
C ASP A 246 20.37 1.04 0.61
N TYR A 247 20.34 0.41 -0.56
CA TYR A 247 20.91 -0.91 -0.82
C TYR A 247 22.31 -0.84 -1.46
N SER A 248 22.91 0.35 -1.52
CA SER A 248 24.24 0.53 -2.11
C SER A 248 25.30 -0.25 -1.33
N PRO A 249 26.32 -0.81 -1.98
CA PRO A 249 27.43 -1.43 -1.27
C PRO A 249 28.12 -0.46 -0.30
N GLY A 250 28.15 -0.81 0.99
CA GLY A 250 28.72 0.01 2.05
C GLY A 250 27.75 0.95 2.72
N SER A 251 26.46 0.93 2.37
CA SER A 251 25.42 1.62 3.13
C SER A 251 25.31 1.10 4.57
N ALA A 252 24.70 1.90 5.44
CA ALA A 252 24.45 1.53 6.82
C ALA A 252 23.59 0.25 6.90
N PRO A 253 23.74 -0.59 7.95
CA PRO A 253 23.03 -1.85 8.08
C PRO A 253 21.52 -1.64 8.18
N ILE A 254 20.77 -2.56 7.56
CA ILE A 254 19.33 -2.63 7.67
C ILE A 254 18.96 -3.44 8.91
N ASN A 255 17.99 -2.95 9.67
CA ASN A 255 17.60 -3.49 10.95
C ASN A 255 16.07 -3.54 11.06
N MET A 256 15.56 -4.57 11.71
CA MET A 256 14.15 -4.75 12.03
C MET A 256 14.00 -4.97 13.54
N SER A 257 13.30 -4.09 14.23
CA SER A 257 12.97 -4.23 15.65
C SER A 257 11.56 -4.75 15.80
N CYS A 258 11.38 -5.80 16.57
CA CYS A 258 10.10 -6.44 16.81
C CYS A 258 9.79 -6.45 18.31
N ASP A 259 8.52 -6.24 18.67
CA ASP A 259 8.04 -6.24 20.03
C ASP A 259 6.62 -6.76 20.14
N THR A 260 6.27 -7.35 21.30
CA THR A 260 4.93 -7.80 21.61
C THR A 260 4.42 -7.14 22.89
N SER A 261 3.17 -6.70 22.87
CA SER A 261 2.43 -6.35 24.07
C SER A 261 1.33 -7.39 24.38
N PHE A 262 0.68 -7.25 25.50
CA PHE A 262 -0.44 -8.13 25.88
C PHE A 262 -1.56 -8.17 24.82
N THR A 263 -1.74 -7.11 24.02
CA THR A 263 -2.85 -6.99 23.07
C THR A 263 -2.41 -6.81 21.62
N GLY A 264 -1.13 -6.55 21.38
CA GLY A 264 -0.65 -6.12 20.08
C GLY A 264 0.75 -6.62 19.73
N THR A 265 1.10 -6.34 18.53
CA THR A 265 2.37 -6.67 17.89
C THR A 265 2.87 -5.45 17.14
N SER A 266 4.17 -5.23 17.16
CA SER A 266 4.77 -4.11 16.44
C SER A 266 6.09 -4.50 15.79
N GLY A 267 6.41 -3.81 14.71
CA GLY A 267 7.69 -3.93 14.03
C GLY A 267 8.09 -2.63 13.37
N VAL A 268 9.37 -2.31 13.46
CA VAL A 268 9.98 -1.13 12.86
C VAL A 268 11.14 -1.56 12.00
N LEU A 269 11.14 -1.17 10.73
CA LEU A 269 12.25 -1.32 9.82
C LEU A 269 13.03 -0.01 9.75
N TRP A 270 14.32 -0.06 10.02
CA TRP A 270 15.17 1.12 10.06
C TRP A 270 16.57 0.83 9.54
N GLN A 271 17.28 1.87 9.13
CA GLN A 271 18.64 1.77 8.59
C GLN A 271 19.59 2.68 9.37
N GLY A 272 20.67 2.12 9.89
CA GLY A 272 21.64 2.85 10.69
C GLY A 272 22.48 1.91 11.57
N GLU A 273 23.53 2.43 12.15
CA GLU A 273 24.40 1.68 13.06
C GLU A 273 23.74 1.45 14.43
N THR A 274 23.01 2.44 14.93
CA THR A 274 22.30 2.37 16.21
C THR A 274 20.85 2.79 16.04
N MET A 275 19.98 2.33 16.94
CA MET A 275 18.55 2.66 16.92
C MET A 275 18.30 4.18 17.11
N GLU A 276 19.15 4.87 17.87
CA GLU A 276 19.02 6.31 18.15
C GLU A 276 19.39 7.18 16.95
N SER A 277 20.36 6.74 16.15
CA SER A 277 20.84 7.46 14.95
C SER A 277 20.24 6.91 13.65
N GLY A 278 19.52 5.81 13.73
CA GLY A 278 18.93 5.13 12.59
C GLY A 278 17.75 5.89 12.00
N THR A 279 17.62 5.80 10.69
CA THR A 279 16.47 6.33 9.95
C THR A 279 15.37 5.30 9.87
N VAL A 280 14.20 5.58 10.41
CA VAL A 280 13.02 4.72 10.28
C VAL A 280 12.51 4.79 8.85
N VAL A 281 12.30 3.61 8.25
CA VAL A 281 11.86 3.45 6.86
C VAL A 281 10.42 2.98 6.79
N ALA A 282 10.07 2.01 7.62
CA ALA A 282 8.72 1.49 7.69
C ALA A 282 8.41 1.00 9.11
N PHE A 283 7.13 1.01 9.46
CA PHE A 283 6.66 0.41 10.71
C PHE A 283 5.29 -0.23 10.52
N TRP A 284 5.03 -1.19 11.35
CA TRP A 284 3.78 -1.93 11.37
C TRP A 284 3.35 -2.20 12.80
N SER A 285 2.07 -2.13 13.05
CA SER A 285 1.47 -2.63 14.28
C SER A 285 0.20 -3.42 13.98
N GLY A 286 -0.05 -4.43 14.77
CA GLY A 286 -1.21 -5.31 14.63
C GLY A 286 -1.80 -5.69 15.98
N LYS A 287 -3.00 -6.28 15.97
CA LYS A 287 -3.62 -6.85 17.17
C LYS A 287 -3.65 -8.35 17.05
N PHE A 288 -3.34 -9.03 18.13
CA PHE A 288 -3.59 -10.46 18.25
C PHE A 288 -5.09 -10.76 18.13
N ASN A 289 -5.43 -11.78 17.36
CA ASN A 289 -6.75 -12.37 17.45
C ASN A 289 -6.90 -13.19 18.74
N SER A 290 -8.14 -13.63 19.07
CA SER A 290 -8.42 -14.35 20.30
C SER A 290 -7.65 -15.67 20.46
N ALA A 291 -7.27 -16.32 19.38
CA ALA A 291 -6.45 -17.54 19.43
C ALA A 291 -4.97 -17.19 19.69
N GLN A 292 -4.44 -16.18 19.03
CA GLN A 292 -3.05 -15.72 19.15
C GLN A 292 -2.75 -15.15 20.55
N GLN A 293 -3.74 -14.54 21.21
CA GLN A 293 -3.60 -14.07 22.59
C GLN A 293 -3.32 -15.21 23.59
N ASN A 294 -3.71 -16.44 23.26
CA ASN A 294 -3.50 -17.63 24.10
C ASN A 294 -2.20 -18.38 23.75
N TYR A 295 -1.41 -17.89 22.80
CA TYR A 295 -0.13 -18.50 22.49
C TYR A 295 0.87 -18.27 23.63
N PRO A 296 1.78 -19.22 23.90
CA PRO A 296 2.92 -18.97 24.76
C PRO A 296 3.74 -17.76 24.30
N VAL A 297 4.34 -17.03 25.23
CA VAL A 297 5.05 -15.77 24.92
C VAL A 297 6.08 -15.94 23.81
N HIS A 298 6.87 -17.02 23.84
CA HIS A 298 7.86 -17.30 22.80
C HIS A 298 7.26 -17.53 21.40
N GLU A 299 6.02 -18.02 21.32
CA GLU A 299 5.31 -18.18 20.06
C GLU A 299 4.71 -16.84 19.59
N GLN A 300 4.27 -16.00 20.51
CA GLN A 300 3.83 -14.65 20.19
C GLN A 300 4.98 -13.82 19.61
N GLU A 301 6.16 -13.87 20.23
CA GLU A 301 7.37 -13.19 19.76
C GLU A 301 7.80 -13.68 18.36
N LEU A 302 7.77 -14.99 18.12
CA LEU A 302 8.06 -15.53 16.81
C LEU A 302 7.02 -15.10 15.77
N LEU A 303 5.75 -15.14 16.13
CA LEU A 303 4.67 -14.71 15.27
C LEU A 303 4.87 -13.25 14.80
N VAL A 304 5.31 -12.37 15.70
CA VAL A 304 5.59 -10.97 15.36
C VAL A 304 6.69 -10.86 14.32
N ILE A 305 7.78 -11.59 14.47
CA ILE A 305 8.85 -11.62 13.47
C ILE A 305 8.30 -12.09 12.12
N VAL A 306 7.53 -13.17 12.09
CA VAL A 306 6.94 -13.70 10.85
C VAL A 306 5.99 -12.68 10.20
N GLU A 307 5.16 -12.01 10.99
CA GLU A 307 4.24 -10.99 10.46
C GLU A 307 5.00 -9.76 9.95
N CYS A 308 6.06 -9.32 10.62
CA CYS A 308 6.95 -8.26 10.15
C CYS A 308 7.65 -8.65 8.83
N LEU A 309 8.19 -9.87 8.74
CA LEU A 309 8.82 -10.39 7.52
C LEU A 309 7.83 -10.41 6.35
N ARG A 310 6.60 -10.87 6.59
CA ARG A 310 5.53 -10.86 5.57
C ARG A 310 5.17 -9.45 5.14
N ARG A 311 5.09 -8.53 6.09
CA ARG A 311 4.72 -7.13 5.84
C ARG A 311 5.80 -6.38 5.07
N PHE A 312 7.07 -6.58 5.46
CA PHE A 312 8.22 -5.93 4.83
C PHE A 312 8.85 -6.78 3.71
N LYS A 313 8.17 -7.85 3.28
CA LYS A 313 8.67 -8.77 2.26
C LYS A 313 9.18 -8.05 1.01
N HIS A 314 8.53 -7.00 0.57
CA HIS A 314 8.91 -6.23 -0.61
C HIS A 314 10.14 -5.33 -0.40
N LEU A 315 10.55 -5.09 0.85
CA LEU A 315 11.71 -4.27 1.22
C LEU A 315 12.98 -5.10 1.51
N LEU A 316 12.86 -6.39 1.78
CA LEU A 316 13.93 -7.22 2.30
C LEU A 316 14.52 -8.28 1.33
N PRO A 317 14.04 -8.51 0.09
CA PRO A 317 14.52 -9.61 -0.74
C PRO A 317 16.01 -9.47 -1.07
N GLY A 318 16.76 -10.56 -0.86
CA GLY A 318 18.19 -10.62 -1.17
C GLY A 318 19.07 -9.70 -0.33
N THR A 319 18.54 -9.15 0.75
CA THR A 319 19.24 -8.23 1.65
C THR A 319 19.56 -8.93 2.96
N GLN A 320 20.78 -8.76 3.44
CA GLN A 320 21.17 -9.19 4.79
C GLN A 320 20.78 -8.10 5.80
N PHE A 321 20.12 -8.48 6.89
CA PHE A 321 19.66 -7.55 7.92
C PHE A 321 19.68 -8.16 9.32
N ARG A 322 19.48 -7.33 10.34
CA ARG A 322 19.43 -7.76 11.74
C ARG A 322 18.00 -7.62 12.28
N VAL A 323 17.59 -8.61 13.07
CA VAL A 323 16.30 -8.62 13.77
C VAL A 323 16.53 -8.45 15.26
N PHE A 324 16.06 -7.36 15.83
CA PHE A 324 16.18 -7.04 17.25
C PHE A 324 14.91 -7.48 17.98
N THR A 325 15.07 -8.25 19.04
CA THR A 325 14.00 -8.74 19.91
C THR A 325 14.50 -8.90 21.34
N ASP A 326 13.63 -8.79 22.32
CA ASP A 326 13.97 -8.98 23.74
C ASP A 326 13.84 -10.45 24.20
N HIS A 327 13.37 -11.34 23.35
CA HIS A 327 13.17 -12.75 23.69
C HIS A 327 14.34 -13.64 23.27
N LYS A 328 15.04 -14.20 24.27
CA LYS A 328 16.20 -15.12 24.07
C LYS A 328 15.83 -16.48 23.46
N GLY A 329 14.58 -16.85 23.46
CA GLY A 329 14.12 -18.21 23.12
C GLY A 329 14.01 -18.52 21.63
N LEU A 330 14.31 -17.57 20.73
CA LEU A 330 14.13 -17.82 19.29
C LEU A 330 15.21 -18.70 18.65
N GLU A 331 16.34 -18.92 19.33
CA GLU A 331 17.36 -19.86 18.89
C GLU A 331 16.87 -21.32 18.90
N TRP A 332 15.88 -21.65 19.76
CA TRP A 332 15.37 -23.00 19.90
C TRP A 332 14.64 -23.51 18.65
N ILE A 333 14.01 -22.64 17.88
CA ILE A 333 13.20 -23.06 16.73
C ILE A 333 14.05 -23.68 15.61
N LYS A 334 15.33 -23.31 15.53
CA LYS A 334 16.27 -23.91 14.56
C LYS A 334 16.69 -25.32 15.01
N THR A 335 16.47 -25.70 16.25
CA THR A 335 16.89 -26.96 16.84
C THR A 335 15.72 -27.92 17.15
N GLU A 336 14.48 -27.47 17.12
CA GLU A 336 13.29 -28.26 17.43
C GLU A 336 13.03 -29.34 16.36
N ARG A 337 12.91 -30.59 16.79
CA ARG A 337 12.70 -31.73 15.88
C ARG A 337 11.22 -32.05 15.60
N LYS A 338 10.30 -31.53 16.40
CA LYS A 338 8.86 -31.78 16.27
C LYS A 338 8.13 -30.44 16.21
N LEU A 339 7.86 -30.00 14.99
CA LEU A 339 7.12 -28.77 14.73
C LEU A 339 5.64 -29.07 14.51
N LEU A 340 4.78 -28.22 15.01
CA LEU A 340 3.37 -28.17 14.61
C LEU A 340 3.26 -27.61 13.20
N LEU A 341 2.18 -27.95 12.48
CA LEU A 341 1.98 -27.56 11.09
C LEU A 341 2.14 -26.05 10.85
N TRP A 342 1.61 -25.23 11.75
CA TRP A 342 1.70 -23.77 11.66
C TRP A 342 3.11 -23.24 11.98
N GLN A 343 3.88 -23.90 12.86
CA GLN A 343 5.29 -23.58 13.12
C GLN A 343 6.15 -23.90 11.89
N ALA A 344 5.85 -24.99 11.19
CA ALA A 344 6.52 -25.33 9.92
C ALA A 344 6.29 -24.28 8.84
N GLN A 345 5.06 -23.73 8.73
CA GLN A 345 4.75 -22.62 7.81
C GLN A 345 5.49 -21.32 8.18
N TRP A 346 5.70 -21.07 9.47
CA TRP A 346 6.49 -19.92 9.91
C TRP A 346 7.97 -20.08 9.54
N LEU A 347 8.53 -21.28 9.72
CA LEU A 347 9.91 -21.56 9.29
C LEU A 347 10.10 -21.43 7.78
N GLU A 348 9.11 -21.84 6.99
CA GLU A 348 9.12 -21.64 5.54
C GLU A 348 9.22 -20.13 5.23
N THR A 349 8.39 -19.30 5.87
CA THR A 349 8.48 -17.84 5.70
C THR A 349 9.85 -17.28 6.13
N ILE A 350 10.38 -17.75 7.25
CA ILE A 350 11.67 -17.30 7.80
C ILE A 350 12.83 -17.68 6.86
N SER A 351 12.77 -18.87 6.23
CA SER A 351 13.81 -19.37 5.35
C SER A 351 13.99 -18.58 4.04
N ASP A 352 12.98 -17.76 3.67
CA ASP A 352 13.06 -16.88 2.50
C ASP A 352 13.97 -15.67 2.72
N PHE A 353 14.45 -15.43 3.97
CA PHE A 353 15.20 -14.24 4.34
C PHE A 353 16.56 -14.58 4.98
N ASP A 354 17.56 -13.72 4.70
CA ASP A 354 18.90 -13.79 5.30
C ASP A 354 19.04 -12.75 6.42
N PHE A 355 18.91 -13.18 7.67
CA PHE A 355 19.01 -12.29 8.81
C PHE A 355 19.66 -12.92 10.04
N GLU A 356 20.20 -12.07 10.90
CA GLU A 356 20.75 -12.39 12.20
C GLU A 356 19.80 -11.91 13.31
N ILE A 357 19.55 -12.76 14.31
CA ILE A 357 18.77 -12.35 15.49
C ILE A 357 19.71 -11.75 16.52
N VAL A 358 19.42 -10.53 16.94
CA VAL A 358 20.15 -9.79 17.96
C VAL A 358 19.25 -9.62 19.19
N HIS A 359 19.63 -10.23 20.29
CA HIS A 359 18.91 -10.03 21.55
C HIS A 359 19.24 -8.68 22.18
N ILE A 360 18.20 -7.90 22.49
CA ILE A 360 18.32 -6.63 23.23
C ILE A 360 17.43 -6.68 24.47
N PRO A 361 17.84 -6.03 25.59
CA PRO A 361 16.95 -5.89 26.74
C PRO A 361 15.68 -5.10 26.37
N GLY A 362 14.49 -5.49 26.84
CA GLY A 362 13.22 -4.83 26.52
C GLY A 362 13.24 -3.31 26.75
N ALA A 363 13.89 -2.83 27.82
CA ALA A 363 14.06 -1.40 28.08
C ALA A 363 14.82 -0.63 26.99
N VAL A 364 15.52 -1.29 26.08
CA VAL A 364 16.26 -0.67 24.96
C VAL A 364 15.47 -0.74 23.66
N ASN A 365 14.43 -1.58 23.57
CA ASN A 365 13.58 -1.74 22.38
C ASN A 365 12.52 -0.63 22.25
N VAL A 366 12.92 0.61 22.50
CA VAL A 366 12.02 1.77 22.66
C VAL A 366 11.16 2.03 21.43
N LEU A 367 11.69 1.83 20.22
CA LEU A 367 10.94 2.09 18.99
C LEU A 367 9.80 1.09 18.77
N ALA A 368 10.02 -0.18 19.04
CA ALA A 368 9.01 -1.20 18.87
C ALA A 368 8.00 -1.19 20.04
N ASP A 369 8.46 -0.98 21.28
CA ASP A 369 7.62 -0.87 22.49
C ASP A 369 6.62 0.30 22.40
N ALA A 370 7.03 1.43 21.84
CA ALA A 370 6.13 2.57 21.61
C ALA A 370 4.95 2.27 20.67
N LEU A 371 5.04 1.20 19.86
CA LEU A 371 4.04 0.80 18.86
C LEU A 371 3.22 -0.42 19.28
N SER A 372 3.67 -1.21 20.25
CA SER A 372 2.98 -2.39 20.76
C SER A 372 1.90 -2.01 21.79
#